data_610afeb635c2f285c600d9a914f8f5b9
#
_entry.id   610afeb635c2f285c600d9a914f8f5b9
#
_cell.length_a   1.000
_cell.length_b   1.000
_cell.length_c   1.000
_cell.angle_alpha   90.00
_cell.angle_beta   90.00
_cell.angle_gamma   90.00
#
_symmetry.space_group_name_H-M   'P 1'
#
loop_
_entity.id
_entity.type
_entity.pdbx_description
1 polymer ?
#
loop_
_entity_poly.entity_id
_entity_poly.type
_entity_poly.pdbx_seq_one_letter_code
_entity_poly.pdbx_strand_id
1 'polypeptide(L)' 'GYSVDHTTIIYLMDKKGVYITHFSPDTNNSDMVKKINQYL' A
#
# COMPACT_ATOMS: atom_id res chain seq x y z
N GLY A 1 -5.82 28.86 6.18
CA GLY A 1 -5.79 27.49 6.38
C GLY A 1 -4.75 26.83 5.52
N TYR A 2 -4.09 25.99 6.14
CA TYR A 2 -3.03 25.24 5.49
C TYR A 2 -3.50 23.80 5.37
N SER A 3 -3.84 23.39 4.17
CA SER A 3 -4.23 22.02 3.97
C SER A 3 -3.17 21.35 3.08
N VAL A 4 -2.57 20.34 3.62
CA VAL A 4 -1.62 19.54 2.88
C VAL A 4 -2.33 18.27 2.46
N ASP A 5 -2.54 18.16 1.16
CA ASP A 5 -3.06 16.93 0.60
C ASP A 5 -1.94 15.90 0.61
N HIS A 6 -1.92 15.12 1.65
CA HIS A 6 -1.01 14.00 1.72
C HIS A 6 -1.63 12.81 1.03
N THR A 7 -1.38 12.67 -0.25
CA THR A 7 -1.68 11.43 -0.92
C THR A 7 -0.48 10.51 -0.70
N THR A 8 -0.49 9.86 0.43
CA THR A 8 0.51 8.83 0.70
C THR A 8 0.03 7.54 0.08
N ILE A 9 0.78 7.03 -0.86
CA ILE A 9 0.47 5.74 -1.47
C ILE A 9 1.43 4.72 -0.89
N ILE A 10 0.88 3.60 -0.44
CA ILE A 10 1.65 2.51 0.12
C ILE A 10 1.93 1.50 -0.99
N TYR A 11 3.19 1.28 -1.32
CA TYR A 11 3.56 0.38 -2.40
C TYR A 11 3.96 -0.97 -1.83
N LEU A 12 3.46 -2.04 -2.46
CA LEU A 12 3.89 -3.39 -2.16
C LEU A 12 4.86 -3.84 -3.24
N MET A 13 6.06 -4.20 -2.83
CA MET A 13 7.12 -4.64 -3.73
C MET A 13 7.56 -6.04 -3.31
N ASP A 14 8.05 -6.82 -4.28
CA ASP A 14 8.60 -8.12 -3.94
C ASP A 14 10.01 -7.97 -3.36
N LYS A 15 10.60 -9.08 -2.98
CA LYS A 15 11.93 -9.05 -2.37
C LYS A 15 13.04 -8.63 -3.33
N LYS A 16 12.74 -8.57 -4.60
CA LYS A 16 13.66 -8.08 -5.62
C LYS A 16 13.46 -6.61 -5.92
N GLY A 17 12.50 -5.97 -5.24
CA GLY A 17 12.19 -4.57 -5.47
C GLY A 17 11.28 -4.32 -6.65
N VAL A 18 10.63 -5.34 -7.17
CA VAL A 18 9.71 -5.20 -8.29
C VAL A 18 8.32 -4.86 -7.78
N TYR A 19 7.69 -3.86 -8.39
CA TYR A 19 6.36 -3.41 -8.02
C TYR A 19 5.34 -4.54 -8.20
N ILE A 20 4.50 -4.73 -7.18
CA ILE A 20 3.40 -5.69 -7.23
C ILE A 20 2.06 -4.95 -7.30
N THR A 21 1.79 -4.12 -6.31
CA THR A 21 0.55 -3.36 -6.25
C THR A 21 0.74 -2.19 -5.28
N HIS A 22 -0.31 -1.42 -5.11
CA HIS A 22 -0.28 -0.31 -4.16
C HIS A 22 -1.60 -0.24 -3.41
N PHE A 23 -1.57 0.45 -2.28
CA PHE A 23 -2.75 0.66 -1.45
C PHE A 23 -2.92 2.15 -1.20
N SER A 24 -4.17 2.59 -1.16
CA SER A 24 -4.47 3.94 -0.69
C SER A 24 -4.26 4.02 0.83
N PRO A 25 -4.03 5.21 1.37
CA PRO A 25 -3.85 5.35 2.82
C PRO A 25 -5.09 4.96 3.63
N ASP A 26 -6.25 4.92 2.98
CA ASP A 26 -7.51 4.53 3.62
C ASP A 26 -7.74 3.03 3.62
N THR A 27 -6.83 2.28 3.03
CA THR A 27 -7.00 0.84 2.93
C THR A 27 -7.01 0.20 4.31
N ASN A 28 -7.98 -0.66 4.52
CA ASN A 28 -8.14 -1.39 5.76
C ASN A 28 -6.96 -2.34 5.95
N ASN A 29 -6.46 -2.44 7.19
CA ASN A 29 -5.33 -3.32 7.50
C ASN A 29 -5.61 -4.77 7.13
N SER A 30 -6.84 -5.24 7.35
CA SER A 30 -7.24 -6.61 6.99
C SER A 30 -7.07 -6.86 5.50
N ASP A 31 -7.47 -5.90 4.69
CA ASP A 31 -7.37 -6.02 3.24
C ASP A 31 -5.92 -6.02 2.78
N MET A 32 -5.09 -5.19 3.42
CA MET A 32 -3.67 -5.17 3.13
C MET A 32 -3.01 -6.51 3.46
N VAL A 33 -3.34 -7.07 4.60
CA VAL A 33 -2.79 -8.36 5.03
C VAL A 33 -3.18 -9.46 4.06
N LYS A 34 -4.44 -9.49 3.63
CA LYS A 34 -4.90 -10.47 2.65
C LYS A 34 -4.13 -10.36 1.35
N LYS A 35 -3.93 -9.14 0.89
CA LYS A 35 -3.21 -8.93 -0.38
C LYS A 35 -1.75 -9.33 -0.25
N ILE A 36 -1.11 -8.96 0.84
CA ILE A 36 0.28 -9.31 1.08
C ILE A 36 0.46 -10.83 1.14
N ASN A 37 -0.46 -11.51 1.81
CA ASN A 37 -0.40 -12.98 1.93
C ASN A 37 -0.50 -13.69 0.60
N GLN A 38 -1.15 -13.09 -0.40
CA GLN A 38 -1.22 -13.67 -1.74
C GLN A 38 0.14 -13.74 -2.40
N TYR A 39 1.09 -12.93 -1.96
CA TYR A 39 2.41 -12.84 -2.59
C TYR A 39 3.55 -13.35 -1.71
N LEU A 40 3.22 -13.93 -0.57
CA LEU A 40 4.24 -14.51 0.32
C LEU A 40 4.59 -15.95 -0.04
#